data_1aa13787390a7f7da3398e8d8a2701f3
#
_entry.id   1aa13787390a7f7da3398e8d8a2701f3
#
_cell.length_a   1.000
_cell.length_b   1.000
_cell.length_c   1.000
_cell.angle_alpha   90.00
_cell.angle_beta   90.00
_cell.angle_gamma   90.00
#
_symmetry.space_group_name_H-M   'P 1'
#
loop_
_entity.id
_entity.type
_entity.pdbx_description
1 polymer ?
#
loop_
_entity_poly.entity_id
_entity_poly.type
_entity_poly.pdbx_seq_one_letter_code
_entity_poly.pdbx_strand_id
1 'polypeptide(L)'
;MDATYWGRNFGVVIMKDSLSGNVLWFKFINRHERLEDYKEGISYLESLGYTIQGLVCDGFKGLRQAFPNYKFQLCQFHQVMTIKTKLTSRPKLEASKELLEISKMLCHTDKESFIGALKEWYTKWEDFLKERTTTEDGKSHYTHKALRSAFLSLK
;
A
#
# COMPACT_ATOMS: atom_id res chain seq x y z
N MET A 1 7.27 -4.54 -8.46
CA MET A 1 8.56 -4.39 -7.76
C MET A 1 8.30 -4.61 -6.27
N ASP A 2 9.14 -5.38 -5.63
CA ASP A 2 8.98 -5.75 -4.21
C ASP A 2 10.32 -6.15 -3.61
N ALA A 3 10.44 -6.11 -2.27
CA ALA A 3 11.59 -6.63 -1.54
C ALA A 3 11.14 -7.62 -0.48
N THR A 4 11.82 -8.74 -0.41
CA THR A 4 11.56 -9.80 0.58
C THR A 4 12.80 -10.05 1.41
N TYR A 5 12.62 -10.31 2.72
CA TYR A 5 13.73 -10.45 3.66
C TYR A 5 13.71 -11.79 4.38
N TRP A 6 14.91 -12.31 4.63
CA TRP A 6 15.16 -13.44 5.54
C TRP A 6 15.96 -12.92 6.73
N GLY A 7 15.32 -12.81 7.88
CA GLY A 7 15.90 -12.14 9.04
C GLY A 7 15.94 -10.63 8.91
N ARG A 8 16.93 -9.98 9.54
CA ARG A 8 16.96 -8.51 9.66
C ARG A 8 17.65 -7.79 8.50
N ASN A 9 18.65 -8.39 7.89
CA ASN A 9 19.56 -7.68 6.99
C ASN A 9 19.75 -8.36 5.63
N PHE A 10 19.32 -9.60 5.44
CA PHE A 10 19.46 -10.30 4.17
C PHE A 10 18.12 -10.33 3.44
N GLY A 11 18.13 -9.87 2.21
CA GLY A 11 16.90 -9.82 1.40
C GLY A 11 17.19 -9.86 -0.09
N VAL A 12 16.13 -9.82 -0.87
CA VAL A 12 16.17 -9.73 -2.32
C VAL A 12 15.17 -8.66 -2.78
N VAL A 13 15.63 -7.79 -3.66
CA VAL A 13 14.77 -6.90 -4.45
C VAL A 13 14.45 -7.61 -5.75
N ILE A 14 13.18 -7.62 -6.14
CA ILE A 14 12.68 -8.38 -7.29
C ILE A 14 11.84 -7.47 -8.19
N MET A 15 12.05 -7.59 -9.50
CA MET A 15 11.19 -7.05 -10.53
C MET A 15 10.56 -8.18 -11.32
N LYS A 16 9.23 -8.19 -11.34
CA LYS A 16 8.44 -9.20 -12.06
C LYS A 16 7.60 -8.52 -13.14
N ASP A 17 7.44 -9.18 -14.24
CA ASP A 17 6.37 -8.84 -15.19
C ASP A 17 5.01 -9.18 -14.59
N SER A 18 4.09 -8.23 -14.59
CA SER A 18 2.76 -8.39 -13.99
C SER A 18 1.83 -9.31 -14.78
N LEU A 19 2.10 -9.51 -16.07
CA LEU A 19 1.28 -10.35 -16.94
C LEU A 19 1.74 -11.80 -16.90
N SER A 20 3.03 -12.04 -17.15
CA SER A 20 3.58 -13.41 -17.19
C SER A 20 3.95 -13.95 -15.80
N GLY A 21 4.14 -13.07 -14.81
CA GLY A 21 4.65 -13.41 -13.49
C GLY A 21 6.14 -13.76 -13.46
N ASN A 22 6.84 -13.65 -14.60
CA ASN A 22 8.26 -13.94 -14.68
C ASN A 22 9.11 -12.92 -13.93
N VAL A 23 10.15 -13.41 -13.25
CA VAL A 23 11.16 -12.55 -12.64
C VAL A 23 12.07 -12.05 -13.74
N LEU A 24 12.08 -10.73 -13.98
CA LEU A 24 12.89 -10.08 -15.01
C LEU A 24 14.24 -9.64 -14.48
N TRP A 25 14.30 -9.30 -13.20
CA TRP A 25 15.53 -8.88 -12.52
C TRP A 25 15.42 -9.11 -11.02
N PHE A 26 16.54 -9.42 -10.38
CA PHE A 26 16.63 -9.49 -8.93
C PHE A 26 18.03 -9.11 -8.45
N LYS A 27 18.10 -8.67 -7.19
CA LYS A 27 19.37 -8.34 -6.52
C LYS A 27 19.30 -8.75 -5.06
N PHE A 28 20.26 -9.55 -4.62
CA PHE A 28 20.44 -9.81 -3.18
C PHE A 28 21.03 -8.59 -2.49
N ILE A 29 20.52 -8.28 -1.31
CA ILE A 29 20.96 -7.16 -0.48
C ILE A 29 21.24 -7.63 0.95
N ASN A 30 22.29 -7.06 1.56
CA ASN A 30 22.68 -7.33 2.96
C ASN A 30 22.28 -6.18 3.89
N ARG A 31 21.24 -5.45 3.56
CA ARG A 31 20.72 -4.25 4.22
C ARG A 31 19.26 -4.06 3.84
N HIS A 32 18.64 -3.05 4.43
CA HIS A 32 17.34 -2.61 3.92
C HIS A 32 17.44 -2.07 2.49
N GLU A 33 16.40 -2.29 1.69
CA GLU A 33 16.26 -1.78 0.33
C GLU A 33 16.44 -0.25 0.26
N ARG A 34 16.92 0.23 -0.86
CA ARG A 34 17.09 1.66 -1.16
C ARG A 34 16.52 1.98 -2.53
N LEU A 35 16.24 3.25 -2.79
CA LEU A 35 15.75 3.71 -4.10
C LEU A 35 16.71 3.35 -5.23
N GLU A 36 18.03 3.34 -4.94
CA GLU A 36 19.08 3.00 -5.89
C GLU A 36 18.96 1.55 -6.40
N ASP A 37 18.52 0.62 -5.55
CA ASP A 37 18.34 -0.78 -5.94
C ASP A 37 17.23 -0.91 -7.01
N TYR A 38 16.16 -0.16 -6.84
CA TYR A 38 15.07 -0.12 -7.83
C TYR A 38 15.47 0.60 -9.12
N LYS A 39 16.23 1.70 -9.02
CA LYS A 39 16.75 2.42 -10.19
C LYS A 39 17.68 1.54 -11.01
N GLU A 40 18.57 0.80 -10.36
CA GLU A 40 19.48 -0.13 -11.00
C GLU A 40 18.71 -1.20 -11.82
N GLY A 41 17.70 -1.81 -11.22
CA GLY A 41 16.90 -2.83 -11.90
C GLY A 41 16.10 -2.25 -13.08
N ILE A 42 15.50 -1.06 -12.94
CA ILE A 42 14.81 -0.40 -14.05
C ILE A 42 15.78 -0.09 -15.18
N SER A 43 16.93 0.54 -14.88
CA SER A 43 17.94 0.87 -15.90
C SER A 43 18.48 -0.38 -16.60
N TYR A 44 18.66 -1.48 -15.86
CA TYR A 44 19.07 -2.74 -16.43
C TYR A 44 18.04 -3.27 -17.44
N LEU A 45 16.77 -3.30 -17.08
CA LEU A 45 15.71 -3.75 -17.99
C LEU A 45 15.61 -2.88 -19.24
N GLU A 46 15.72 -1.57 -19.11
CA GLU A 46 15.75 -0.65 -20.24
C GLU A 46 16.94 -0.88 -21.15
N SER A 47 18.13 -1.17 -20.58
CA SER A 47 19.34 -1.49 -21.35
C SER A 47 19.19 -2.77 -22.17
N LEU A 48 18.32 -3.69 -21.75
CA LEU A 48 17.95 -4.90 -22.51
C LEU A 48 16.86 -4.66 -23.57
N GLY A 49 16.38 -3.42 -23.71
CA GLY A 49 15.35 -3.05 -24.67
C GLY A 49 13.90 -3.22 -24.18
N TYR A 50 13.68 -3.48 -22.89
CA TYR A 50 12.31 -3.52 -22.35
C TYR A 50 11.68 -2.14 -22.34
N THR A 51 10.44 -2.06 -22.80
CA THR A 51 9.59 -0.88 -22.66
C THR A 51 8.72 -1.03 -21.43
N ILE A 52 8.99 -0.25 -20.38
CA ILE A 52 8.26 -0.30 -19.12
C ILE A 52 6.99 0.55 -19.20
N GLN A 53 5.84 -0.08 -19.24
CA GLN A 53 4.54 0.58 -19.38
C GLN A 53 4.05 1.20 -18.06
N GLY A 54 4.49 0.69 -16.92
CA GLY A 54 4.14 1.17 -15.61
C GLY A 54 4.80 0.36 -14.50
N LEU A 55 4.75 0.90 -13.29
CA LEU A 55 5.35 0.32 -12.11
C LEU A 55 4.27 0.01 -11.07
N VAL A 56 4.25 -1.21 -10.58
CA VAL A 56 3.44 -1.63 -9.45
C VAL A 56 4.38 -1.97 -8.30
N CYS A 57 4.19 -1.36 -7.14
CA CYS A 57 5.04 -1.63 -5.96
C CYS A 57 4.24 -1.55 -4.66
N ASP A 58 4.87 -1.92 -3.56
CA ASP A 58 4.40 -1.60 -2.23
C ASP A 58 4.47 -0.07 -1.96
N GLY A 59 4.21 0.36 -0.77
CA GLY A 59 4.28 1.77 -0.39
C GLY A 59 5.67 2.25 0.00
N PHE A 60 6.78 1.67 -0.49
CA PHE A 60 8.12 2.11 -0.13
C PHE A 60 8.32 3.60 -0.42
N LYS A 61 8.74 4.33 0.63
CA LYS A 61 8.79 5.78 0.62
C LYS A 61 9.75 6.31 -0.45
N GLY A 62 9.25 7.20 -1.29
CA GLY A 62 10.05 7.87 -2.32
C GLY A 62 10.06 7.17 -3.68
N LEU A 63 9.55 5.94 -3.81
CA LEU A 63 9.53 5.23 -5.11
C LEU A 63 8.78 6.03 -6.18
N ARG A 64 7.58 6.52 -5.87
CA ARG A 64 6.80 7.31 -6.84
C ARG A 64 7.55 8.54 -7.32
N GLN A 65 8.23 9.24 -6.41
CA GLN A 65 9.03 10.44 -6.73
C GLN A 65 10.31 10.09 -7.50
N ALA A 66 10.87 8.91 -7.25
CA ALA A 66 12.06 8.45 -7.95
C ALA A 66 11.81 8.08 -9.42
N PHE A 67 10.55 7.81 -9.77
CA PHE A 67 10.13 7.39 -11.12
C PHE A 67 9.00 8.25 -11.69
N PRO A 68 9.21 9.57 -11.85
CA PRO A 68 8.14 10.50 -12.25
C PRO A 68 7.61 10.27 -13.67
N ASN A 69 8.41 9.67 -14.53
CA ASN A 69 8.08 9.44 -15.95
C ASN A 69 7.27 8.15 -16.19
N TYR A 70 7.05 7.34 -15.15
CA TYR A 70 6.31 6.09 -15.27
C TYR A 70 4.92 6.20 -14.68
N LYS A 71 3.96 5.50 -15.28
CA LYS A 71 2.67 5.25 -14.62
C LYS A 71 2.92 4.44 -13.36
N PHE A 72 2.36 4.85 -12.24
CA PHE A 72 2.65 4.27 -10.94
C PHE A 72 1.37 3.82 -10.23
N GLN A 73 1.35 2.58 -9.77
CA GLN A 73 0.26 2.02 -8.99
C GLN A 73 0.79 1.38 -7.70
N LEU A 74 0.13 1.63 -6.59
CA LEU A 74 0.36 0.87 -5.37
C LEU A 74 -0.18 -0.55 -5.53
N CYS A 75 0.56 -1.52 -5.03
CA CYS A 75 0.16 -2.92 -5.06
C CYS A 75 -1.10 -3.11 -4.21
N GLN A 76 -2.19 -3.55 -4.83
CA GLN A 76 -3.48 -3.77 -4.17
C GLN A 76 -3.37 -4.77 -3.02
N PHE A 77 -2.60 -5.84 -3.19
CA PHE A 77 -2.34 -6.81 -2.13
C PHE A 77 -1.71 -6.15 -0.89
N HIS A 78 -0.64 -5.34 -1.08
CA HIS A 78 0.01 -4.63 0.02
C HIS A 78 -0.91 -3.58 0.65
N GLN A 79 -1.81 -2.96 -0.11
CA GLN A 79 -2.83 -2.07 0.44
C GLN A 79 -3.79 -2.82 1.38
N VAL A 80 -4.29 -3.97 0.97
CA VAL A 80 -5.14 -4.82 1.83
C VAL A 80 -4.39 -5.26 3.10
N MET A 81 -3.10 -5.64 2.96
CA MET A 81 -2.26 -5.99 4.12
C MET A 81 -2.04 -4.80 5.06
N THR A 82 -1.86 -3.59 4.52
CA THR A 82 -1.77 -2.36 5.30
C THR A 82 -3.04 -2.11 6.11
N ILE A 83 -4.22 -2.31 5.52
CA ILE A 83 -5.50 -2.19 6.23
C ILE A 83 -5.61 -3.23 7.34
N LYS A 84 -5.27 -4.50 7.05
CA LYS A 84 -5.25 -5.57 8.08
C LYS A 84 -4.30 -5.23 9.23
N THR A 85 -3.14 -4.65 8.96
CA THR A 85 -2.19 -4.25 10.00
C THR A 85 -2.75 -3.12 10.87
N LYS A 86 -3.42 -2.13 10.27
CA LYS A 86 -3.99 -0.98 10.99
C LYS A 86 -5.24 -1.35 11.80
N LEU A 87 -6.07 -2.25 11.29
CA LEU A 87 -7.38 -2.60 11.89
C LEU A 87 -7.39 -3.95 12.60
N THR A 88 -6.30 -4.72 12.52
CA THR A 88 -6.21 -6.15 12.85
C THR A 88 -6.97 -7.04 11.85
N SER A 89 -6.69 -8.36 11.89
CA SER A 89 -7.38 -9.34 11.03
C SER A 89 -8.81 -9.64 11.49
N ARG A 90 -9.14 -9.31 12.75
CA ARG A 90 -10.44 -9.56 13.37
C ARG A 90 -10.89 -8.32 14.17
N PRO A 91 -11.24 -7.23 13.47
CA PRO A 91 -11.64 -6.00 14.14
C PRO A 91 -12.95 -6.20 14.91
N LYS A 92 -13.06 -5.52 16.06
CA LYS A 92 -14.28 -5.58 16.89
C LYS A 92 -15.33 -4.55 16.45
N LEU A 93 -14.88 -3.36 16.03
CA LEU A 93 -15.76 -2.26 15.63
C LEU A 93 -16.39 -2.57 14.27
N GLU A 94 -17.70 -2.33 14.13
CA GLU A 94 -18.43 -2.57 12.88
C GLU A 94 -17.86 -1.75 11.71
N ALA A 95 -17.58 -0.47 11.93
CA ALA A 95 -16.93 0.38 10.94
C ALA A 95 -15.59 -0.19 10.45
N SER A 96 -14.82 -0.82 11.34
CA SER A 96 -13.55 -1.44 10.98
C SER A 96 -13.72 -2.74 10.20
N LYS A 97 -14.76 -3.53 10.51
CA LYS A 97 -15.11 -4.75 9.76
C LYS A 97 -15.50 -4.40 8.33
N GLU A 98 -16.42 -3.46 8.18
CA GLU A 98 -16.89 -3.01 6.87
C GLU A 98 -15.73 -2.45 6.02
N LEU A 99 -14.87 -1.59 6.61
CA LEU A 99 -13.71 -1.04 5.87
C LEU A 99 -12.72 -2.12 5.46
N LEU A 100 -12.53 -3.15 6.29
CA LEU A 100 -11.68 -4.29 5.94
C LEU A 100 -12.28 -5.08 4.76
N GLU A 101 -13.60 -5.31 4.74
CA GLU A 101 -14.26 -5.97 3.61
C GLU A 101 -14.17 -5.15 2.33
N ILE A 102 -14.42 -3.83 2.41
CA ILE A 102 -14.23 -2.92 1.27
C ILE A 102 -12.79 -2.99 0.76
N SER A 103 -11.79 -3.03 1.66
CA SER A 103 -10.39 -3.12 1.22
C SER A 103 -10.09 -4.38 0.40
N LYS A 104 -10.74 -5.49 0.70
CA LYS A 104 -10.59 -6.75 -0.05
C LYS A 104 -11.17 -6.67 -1.47
N MET A 105 -12.13 -5.78 -1.71
CA MET A 105 -12.68 -5.54 -3.04
C MET A 105 -11.66 -4.97 -4.03
N LEU A 106 -10.59 -4.30 -3.55
CA LEU A 106 -9.55 -3.70 -4.39
C LEU A 106 -9.02 -4.63 -5.48
N CYS A 107 -8.90 -5.93 -5.19
CA CYS A 107 -8.35 -6.91 -6.13
C CYS A 107 -9.40 -7.52 -7.07
N HIS A 108 -10.69 -7.21 -6.89
CA HIS A 108 -11.80 -7.92 -7.52
C HIS A 108 -12.87 -7.00 -8.13
N THR A 109 -12.68 -5.68 -8.09
CA THR A 109 -13.64 -4.72 -8.60
C THR A 109 -12.97 -3.62 -9.43
N ASP A 110 -13.76 -2.88 -10.20
CA ASP A 110 -13.29 -1.69 -10.90
C ASP A 110 -13.14 -0.49 -9.94
N LYS A 111 -12.46 0.55 -10.45
CA LYS A 111 -12.15 1.76 -9.68
C LYS A 111 -13.42 2.51 -9.22
N GLU A 112 -14.44 2.57 -10.05
CA GLU A 112 -15.65 3.36 -9.79
C GLU A 112 -16.48 2.70 -8.69
N SER A 113 -16.68 1.39 -8.78
CA SER A 113 -17.36 0.59 -7.75
C SER A 113 -16.64 0.66 -6.41
N PHE A 114 -15.31 0.57 -6.41
CA PHE A 114 -14.52 0.70 -5.19
C PHE A 114 -14.66 2.08 -4.54
N ILE A 115 -14.54 3.15 -5.34
CA ILE A 115 -14.70 4.53 -4.84
C ILE A 115 -16.13 4.75 -4.33
N GLY A 116 -17.15 4.20 -5.00
CA GLY A 116 -18.53 4.25 -4.56
C GLY A 116 -18.70 3.65 -3.17
N ALA A 117 -18.27 2.40 -2.98
CA ALA A 117 -18.33 1.71 -1.69
C ALA A 117 -17.59 2.47 -0.58
N LEU A 118 -16.42 3.03 -0.89
CA LEU A 118 -15.65 3.80 0.07
C LEU A 118 -16.33 5.13 0.46
N LYS A 119 -17.01 5.79 -0.48
CA LYS A 119 -17.79 7.00 -0.20
C LYS A 119 -19.02 6.69 0.66
N GLU A 120 -19.78 5.65 0.35
CA GLU A 120 -20.93 5.20 1.14
C GLU A 120 -20.54 4.88 2.57
N TRP A 121 -19.45 4.12 2.73
CA TRP A 121 -18.88 3.83 4.04
C TRP A 121 -18.49 5.11 4.78
N TYR A 122 -17.83 6.06 4.13
CA TYR A 122 -17.45 7.33 4.75
C TYR A 122 -18.66 8.13 5.21
N THR A 123 -19.69 8.25 4.37
CA THR A 123 -20.94 8.95 4.72
C THR A 123 -21.62 8.33 5.94
N LYS A 124 -21.64 6.98 6.01
CA LYS A 124 -22.21 6.25 7.15
C LYS A 124 -21.46 6.49 8.46
N TRP A 125 -20.14 6.57 8.40
CA TRP A 125 -19.27 6.60 9.59
C TRP A 125 -18.59 7.94 9.84
N GLU A 126 -18.94 8.99 9.12
CA GLU A 126 -18.28 10.30 9.18
C GLU A 126 -18.25 10.87 10.59
N ASP A 127 -19.37 10.90 11.31
CA ASP A 127 -19.46 11.46 12.65
C ASP A 127 -18.68 10.63 13.66
N PHE A 128 -18.74 9.30 13.57
CA PHE A 128 -17.91 8.38 14.35
C PHE A 128 -16.42 8.63 14.14
N LEU A 129 -15.99 8.90 12.92
CA LEU A 129 -14.60 9.23 12.61
C LEU A 129 -14.18 10.60 13.14
N LYS A 130 -15.11 11.53 13.38
CA LYS A 130 -14.84 12.87 13.94
C LYS A 130 -14.75 12.87 15.45
N GLU A 131 -15.17 11.83 16.13
CA GLU A 131 -15.09 11.72 17.58
C GLU A 131 -13.68 12.01 18.10
N ARG A 132 -13.62 12.78 19.18
CA ARG A 132 -12.36 13.18 19.81
C ARG A 132 -12.36 12.82 21.30
N THR A 133 -11.21 12.41 21.76
CA THR A 133 -10.92 12.17 23.18
C THR A 133 -9.94 13.21 23.65
N THR A 134 -10.18 13.80 24.82
CA THR A 134 -9.26 14.71 25.49
C THR A 134 -8.54 13.94 26.59
N THR A 135 -7.23 14.02 26.63
CA THR A 135 -6.38 13.41 27.66
C THR A 135 -6.33 14.30 28.90
N GLU A 136 -5.88 13.78 30.06
CA GLU A 136 -5.77 14.52 31.32
C GLU A 136 -4.90 15.78 31.22
N ASP A 137 -3.90 15.77 30.34
CA ASP A 137 -3.04 16.91 30.00
C ASP A 137 -3.67 17.90 28.99
N GLY A 138 -4.97 17.79 28.72
CA GLY A 138 -5.76 18.72 27.91
C GLY A 138 -5.57 18.56 26.40
N LYS A 139 -4.77 17.60 25.93
CA LYS A 139 -4.57 17.36 24.50
C LYS A 139 -5.73 16.59 23.90
N SER A 140 -6.30 17.13 22.82
CA SER A 140 -7.37 16.48 22.08
C SER A 140 -6.83 15.70 20.88
N HIS A 141 -7.34 14.48 20.70
CA HIS A 141 -7.01 13.65 19.55
C HIS A 141 -8.22 12.87 19.05
N TYR A 142 -8.17 12.40 17.80
CA TYR A 142 -9.25 11.54 17.28
C TYR A 142 -9.28 10.21 18.03
N THR A 143 -10.46 9.82 18.48
CA THR A 143 -10.71 8.56 19.20
C THR A 143 -10.34 7.36 18.34
N HIS A 144 -10.73 7.39 17.07
CA HIS A 144 -10.57 6.29 16.12
C HIS A 144 -9.39 6.49 15.15
N LYS A 145 -8.19 6.81 15.70
CA LYS A 145 -6.99 7.12 14.89
C LYS A 145 -6.63 6.03 13.88
N ALA A 146 -6.65 4.76 14.30
CA ALA A 146 -6.29 3.63 13.43
C ALA A 146 -7.27 3.49 12.26
N LEU A 147 -8.58 3.61 12.52
CA LEU A 147 -9.62 3.54 11.50
C LEU A 147 -9.50 4.70 10.50
N ARG A 148 -9.31 5.92 11.00
CA ARG A 148 -9.04 7.09 10.14
C ARG A 148 -7.82 6.89 9.27
N SER A 149 -6.72 6.41 9.85
CA SER A 149 -5.47 6.14 9.12
C SER A 149 -5.65 5.05 8.07
N ALA A 150 -6.45 4.02 8.36
CA ALA A 150 -6.80 2.98 7.40
C ALA A 150 -7.61 3.54 6.22
N PHE A 151 -8.66 4.30 6.50
CA PHE A 151 -9.47 4.96 5.47
C PHE A 151 -8.63 5.87 4.57
N LEU A 152 -7.79 6.74 5.17
CA LEU A 152 -6.95 7.67 4.42
C LEU A 152 -5.90 6.96 3.53
N SER A 153 -5.51 5.73 3.86
CA SER A 153 -4.60 4.96 3.01
C SER A 153 -5.27 4.29 1.81
N LEU A 154 -6.62 4.25 1.78
CA LEU A 154 -7.41 3.76 0.65
C LEU A 154 -7.89 4.89 -0.28
N LYS A 155 -7.85 6.14 0.16
CA LYS A 155 -8.28 7.33 -0.57
C LYS A 155 -7.16 7.83 -1.51
#